data_e98f83ba59e761d239ce7cdab0cc42d9
#
_entry.id   e98f83ba59e761d239ce7cdab0cc42d9
#
_cell.length_a   1.000
_cell.length_b   1.000
_cell.length_c   1.000
_cell.angle_alpha   90.00
_cell.angle_beta   90.00
_cell.angle_gamma   90.00
#
_symmetry.space_group_name_H-M   'P 1'
#
loop_
_entity.id
_entity.type
_entity.pdbx_description
1 polymer ?
#
loop_
_entity_poly.entity_id
_entity_poly.type
_entity_poly.pdbx_seq_one_letter_code
_entity_poly.pdbx_strand_id
1 'polypeptide(L)'
;MNPIRLRFALILPVCLGLAFLLFQCAKEEKGPSLAPEFSLKTLTGEEISLSKYKGKTLLIDFWATWCGPCRESIPHLVHLYKTYRGQGLEVVGLSMDKGDPKTVVHFVRSLDMPYSIAIAPEEIARAYGVNGLPTIVLIDKEGKIREKIVGFSTTIAKKIESRVAELTSEESR
;
A
#
# COMPACT_ATOMS: atom_id res chain seq x y z
N MET A 1 3.01 30.76 -60.81
CA MET A 1 3.06 30.22 -59.44
C MET A 1 2.77 28.74 -59.52
N ASN A 2 3.74 27.89 -59.14
CA ASN A 2 3.70 26.45 -59.37
C ASN A 2 2.77 25.75 -58.36
N PRO A 3 1.68 25.07 -58.73
CA PRO A 3 0.70 24.48 -57.79
C PRO A 3 1.28 23.42 -56.85
N ILE A 4 2.44 22.89 -57.23
CA ILE A 4 3.14 21.89 -56.39
C ILE A 4 3.70 22.50 -55.08
N ARG A 5 4.16 23.76 -55.10
CA ARG A 5 4.68 24.45 -53.90
C ARG A 5 3.62 24.80 -52.86
N LEU A 6 2.38 24.99 -53.28
CA LEU A 6 1.27 25.34 -52.42
C LEU A 6 0.76 24.10 -51.61
N ARG A 7 0.86 22.91 -52.20
CA ARG A 7 0.45 21.66 -51.53
C ARG A 7 1.39 21.22 -50.41
N PHE A 8 2.71 21.46 -50.57
CA PHE A 8 3.68 21.17 -49.51
C PHE A 8 3.60 22.13 -48.33
N ALA A 9 3.20 23.38 -48.52
CA ALA A 9 3.10 24.35 -47.44
C ALA A 9 1.92 24.10 -46.48
N LEU A 10 0.88 23.37 -46.91
CA LEU A 10 -0.26 23.00 -46.03
C LEU A 10 -0.08 21.65 -45.30
N ILE A 11 0.71 20.72 -45.83
CA ILE A 11 0.88 19.39 -45.27
C ILE A 11 1.83 19.43 -44.06
N LEU A 12 2.87 20.27 -44.08
CA LEU A 12 3.88 20.36 -43.02
C LEU A 12 3.30 20.78 -41.69
N PRO A 13 2.46 21.82 -41.54
CA PRO A 13 1.85 22.20 -40.25
C PRO A 13 0.84 21.19 -39.72
N VAL A 14 0.14 20.46 -40.59
CA VAL A 14 -0.81 19.42 -40.18
C VAL A 14 -0.09 18.21 -39.60
N CYS A 15 1.02 17.78 -40.19
CA CYS A 15 1.84 16.68 -39.66
C CYS A 15 2.52 17.05 -38.33
N LEU A 16 2.99 18.30 -38.17
CA LEU A 16 3.56 18.78 -36.91
C LEU A 16 2.50 18.86 -35.79
N GLY A 17 1.28 19.30 -36.09
CA GLY A 17 0.16 19.37 -35.16
C GLY A 17 -0.30 17.98 -34.70
N LEU A 18 -0.34 17.00 -35.60
CA LEU A 18 -0.71 15.63 -35.29
C LEU A 18 0.37 14.92 -34.44
N ALA A 19 1.65 15.17 -34.71
CA ALA A 19 2.77 14.67 -33.91
C ALA A 19 2.78 15.26 -32.48
N PHE A 20 2.39 16.54 -32.35
CA PHE A 20 2.28 17.19 -31.04
C PHE A 20 1.10 16.65 -30.21
N LEU A 21 -0.02 16.30 -30.83
CA LEU A 21 -1.18 15.67 -30.15
C LEU A 21 -0.89 14.25 -29.71
N LEU A 22 -0.09 13.49 -30.43
CA LEU A 22 0.32 12.14 -30.03
C LEU A 22 1.32 12.13 -28.87
N PHE A 23 2.08 13.20 -28.69
CA PHE A 23 3.05 13.31 -27.61
C PHE A 23 2.42 13.64 -26.24
N GLN A 24 1.17 14.16 -26.22
CA GLN A 24 0.47 14.51 -24.97
C GLN A 24 -0.29 13.35 -24.30
N CYS A 25 -0.36 12.19 -24.94
CA CYS A 25 -1.04 11.01 -24.39
C CYS A 25 -0.12 10.03 -23.65
N ALA A 26 1.11 10.39 -23.35
CA ALA A 26 1.94 9.63 -22.41
C ALA A 26 1.40 9.85 -20.99
N LYS A 27 0.46 9.00 -20.58
CA LYS A 27 0.05 8.88 -19.18
C LYS A 27 1.29 8.52 -18.38
N GLU A 28 1.83 9.48 -17.65
CA GLU A 28 2.91 9.24 -16.71
C GLU A 28 2.42 8.18 -15.72
N GLU A 29 2.80 6.94 -15.90
CA GLU A 29 2.71 5.94 -14.84
C GLU A 29 3.65 6.40 -13.73
N LYS A 30 3.09 7.03 -12.70
CA LYS A 30 3.82 7.35 -11.48
C LYS A 30 4.35 6.02 -10.95
N GLY A 31 5.65 5.83 -11.07
CA GLY A 31 6.35 4.70 -10.45
C GLY A 31 6.04 4.62 -8.95
N PRO A 32 6.43 3.53 -8.27
CA PRO A 32 6.16 3.34 -6.85
C PRO A 32 6.57 4.57 -6.04
N SER A 33 5.61 5.16 -5.32
CA SER A 33 5.87 6.33 -4.45
C SER A 33 6.45 5.88 -3.11
N LEU A 34 7.31 6.70 -2.51
CA LEU A 34 7.74 6.48 -1.14
C LEU A 34 6.52 6.48 -0.20
N ALA A 35 6.54 5.56 0.76
CA ALA A 35 5.50 5.50 1.78
C ALA A 35 5.61 6.72 2.71
N PRO A 36 4.47 7.30 3.13
CA PRO A 36 4.45 8.36 4.13
C PRO A 36 5.09 7.89 5.44
N GLU A 37 5.92 8.74 6.03
CA GLU A 37 6.53 8.45 7.34
C GLU A 37 5.47 8.43 8.44
N PHE A 38 5.68 7.54 9.41
CA PHE A 38 4.91 7.51 10.65
C PHE A 38 5.81 7.17 11.84
N SER A 39 5.41 7.61 13.03
CA SER A 39 5.97 7.21 14.31
C SER A 39 4.83 7.08 15.31
N LEU A 40 4.67 5.90 15.90
CA LEU A 40 3.55 5.55 16.78
C LEU A 40 4.04 4.69 17.94
N LYS A 41 3.26 4.69 19.03
CA LYS A 41 3.39 3.70 20.11
C LYS A 41 2.41 2.56 19.88
N THR A 42 2.90 1.34 19.98
CA THR A 42 2.07 0.13 19.96
C THR A 42 1.20 0.04 21.23
N LEU A 43 0.24 -0.88 21.22
CA LEU A 43 -0.55 -1.21 22.42
C LEU A 43 0.29 -1.74 23.60
N THR A 44 1.51 -2.21 23.33
CA THR A 44 2.48 -2.67 24.34
C THR A 44 3.44 -1.57 24.79
N GLY A 45 3.33 -0.36 24.21
CA GLY A 45 4.18 0.79 24.54
C GLY A 45 5.49 0.87 23.74
N GLU A 46 5.77 -0.07 22.86
CA GLU A 46 6.92 -0.02 21.96
C GLU A 46 6.74 1.07 20.89
N GLU A 47 7.81 1.80 20.58
CA GLU A 47 7.79 2.75 19.46
C GLU A 47 8.02 2.04 18.13
N ILE A 48 7.16 2.28 17.17
CA ILE A 48 7.28 1.83 15.79
C ILE A 48 7.32 3.03 14.83
N SER A 49 8.11 2.91 13.78
CA SER A 49 8.20 3.95 12.73
C SER A 49 8.53 3.28 11.40
N LEU A 50 8.19 3.92 10.29
CA LEU A 50 8.51 3.39 8.97
C LEU A 50 10.00 3.11 8.82
N SER A 51 10.85 3.97 9.36
CA SER A 51 12.32 3.84 9.29
C SER A 51 12.86 2.57 9.97
N LYS A 52 12.18 2.03 11.00
CA LYS A 52 12.55 0.76 11.66
C LYS A 52 12.40 -0.46 10.74
N TYR A 53 11.61 -0.34 9.68
CA TYR A 53 11.34 -1.44 8.75
C TYR A 53 12.17 -1.38 7.47
N LYS A 54 13.14 -0.47 7.36
CA LYS A 54 14.07 -0.44 6.21
C LYS A 54 14.77 -1.79 6.03
N GLY A 55 14.87 -2.23 4.78
CA GLY A 55 15.42 -3.54 4.43
C GLY A 55 14.45 -4.71 4.67
N LYS A 56 13.22 -4.43 5.07
CA LYS A 56 12.14 -5.42 5.28
C LYS A 56 10.99 -5.14 4.33
N THR A 57 10.28 -6.18 3.92
CA THR A 57 8.95 -6.03 3.31
C THR A 57 7.96 -5.74 4.42
N LEU A 58 7.25 -4.62 4.33
CA LEU A 58 6.29 -4.20 5.33
C LEU A 58 4.86 -4.31 4.79
N LEU A 59 3.99 -5.00 5.50
CA LEU A 59 2.54 -5.00 5.31
C LEU A 59 1.90 -4.14 6.39
N ILE A 60 1.24 -3.06 6.00
CA ILE A 60 0.40 -2.25 6.89
C ILE A 60 -1.05 -2.62 6.65
N ASP A 61 -1.77 -2.98 7.72
CA ASP A 61 -3.22 -3.23 7.71
C ASP A 61 -3.94 -2.11 8.47
N PHE A 62 -4.73 -1.31 7.77
CA PHE A 62 -5.66 -0.35 8.37
C PHE A 62 -7.00 -1.05 8.60
N TRP A 63 -7.37 -1.21 9.86
CA TRP A 63 -8.52 -2.00 10.29
C TRP A 63 -9.27 -1.37 11.47
N ALA A 64 -10.39 -1.97 11.89
CA ALA A 64 -11.09 -1.58 13.12
C ALA A 64 -11.85 -2.78 13.71
N THR A 65 -12.13 -2.75 15.02
CA THR A 65 -12.84 -3.83 15.73
C THR A 65 -14.27 -4.02 15.24
N TRP A 66 -14.91 -2.98 14.76
CA TRP A 66 -16.28 -2.96 14.21
C TRP A 66 -16.35 -3.30 12.72
N CYS A 67 -15.22 -3.48 12.05
CA CYS A 67 -15.14 -3.76 10.61
C CYS A 67 -15.30 -5.27 10.33
N GLY A 68 -16.42 -5.68 9.78
CA GLY A 68 -16.71 -7.09 9.45
C GLY A 68 -15.67 -7.72 8.52
N PRO A 69 -15.38 -7.14 7.32
CA PRO A 69 -14.38 -7.69 6.41
C PRO A 69 -12.95 -7.71 6.99
N CYS A 70 -12.64 -6.84 7.96
CA CYS A 70 -11.35 -6.88 8.65
C CYS A 70 -11.22 -8.14 9.51
N ARG A 71 -12.30 -8.57 10.16
CA ARG A 71 -12.30 -9.83 10.93
C ARG A 71 -12.02 -11.04 10.06
N GLU A 72 -12.42 -11.00 8.78
CA GLU A 72 -12.14 -12.05 7.81
C GLU A 72 -10.70 -12.00 7.29
N SER A 73 -10.11 -10.79 7.14
CA SER A 73 -8.74 -10.63 6.65
C SER A 73 -7.68 -11.00 7.70
N ILE A 74 -7.90 -10.69 8.98
CA ILE A 74 -6.91 -10.85 10.06
C ILE A 74 -6.34 -12.28 10.15
N PRO A 75 -7.12 -13.38 10.12
CA PRO A 75 -6.56 -14.72 10.16
C PRO A 75 -5.59 -15.00 9.02
N HIS A 76 -5.87 -14.47 7.82
CA HIS A 76 -4.96 -14.58 6.68
C HIS A 76 -3.68 -13.79 6.90
N LEU A 77 -3.76 -12.57 7.44
CA LEU A 77 -2.58 -11.76 7.75
C LEU A 77 -1.71 -12.39 8.85
N VAL A 78 -2.33 -13.01 9.87
CA VAL A 78 -1.64 -13.80 10.88
C VAL A 78 -0.89 -14.99 10.25
N HIS A 79 -1.53 -15.68 9.30
CA HIS A 79 -0.88 -16.76 8.54
C HIS A 79 0.32 -16.22 7.74
N LEU A 80 0.18 -15.15 6.98
CA LEU A 80 1.27 -14.54 6.22
C LEU A 80 2.44 -14.13 7.11
N TYR A 81 2.17 -13.47 8.23
CA TYR A 81 3.21 -13.11 9.18
C TYR A 81 3.99 -14.33 9.69
N LYS A 82 3.29 -15.37 10.13
CA LYS A 82 3.91 -16.60 10.62
C LYS A 82 4.77 -17.29 9.56
N THR A 83 4.32 -17.27 8.30
CA THR A 83 4.99 -17.94 7.17
C THR A 83 6.21 -17.16 6.69
N TYR A 84 6.09 -15.83 6.56
CA TYR A 84 7.10 -15.03 5.85
C TYR A 84 7.98 -14.16 6.76
N ARG A 85 7.72 -14.07 8.09
CA ARG A 85 8.55 -13.28 9.01
C ARG A 85 10.02 -13.68 8.97
N GLY A 86 10.33 -14.97 8.85
CA GLY A 86 11.68 -15.49 8.70
C GLY A 86 12.35 -15.13 7.37
N GLN A 87 11.57 -14.66 6.39
CA GLN A 87 12.01 -14.21 5.07
C GLN A 87 12.01 -12.67 4.95
N GLY A 88 11.82 -11.98 6.08
CA GLY A 88 11.88 -10.52 6.13
C GLY A 88 10.54 -9.80 5.98
N LEU A 89 9.39 -10.48 6.12
CA LEU A 89 8.09 -9.81 6.25
C LEU A 89 7.91 -9.28 7.67
N GLU A 90 7.51 -8.02 7.74
CA GLU A 90 6.93 -7.40 8.94
C GLU A 90 5.47 -7.03 8.68
N VAL A 91 4.64 -7.10 9.72
CA VAL A 91 3.24 -6.71 9.66
C VAL A 91 2.95 -5.72 10.77
N VAL A 92 2.25 -4.66 10.44
CA VAL A 92 1.78 -3.63 11.38
C VAL A 92 0.29 -3.44 11.20
N GLY A 93 -0.47 -3.68 12.26
CA GLY A 93 -1.90 -3.38 12.29
C GLY A 93 -2.12 -1.97 12.84
N LEU A 94 -2.75 -1.11 12.05
CA LEU A 94 -3.11 0.25 12.39
C LEU A 94 -4.62 0.32 12.62
N SER A 95 -5.03 0.27 13.90
CA SER A 95 -6.43 0.37 14.29
C SER A 95 -6.96 1.78 14.08
N MET A 96 -8.11 1.89 13.44
CA MET A 96 -8.87 3.12 13.23
C MET A 96 -9.97 3.31 14.29
N ASP A 97 -9.95 2.51 15.36
CA ASP A 97 -10.89 2.63 16.47
C ASP A 97 -10.73 3.97 17.19
N LYS A 98 -11.86 4.54 17.57
CA LYS A 98 -11.93 5.72 18.43
C LYS A 98 -12.52 5.30 19.78
N GLY A 99 -11.95 5.79 20.86
CA GLY A 99 -12.45 5.50 22.22
C GLY A 99 -11.44 4.74 23.08
N ASP A 100 -11.94 3.85 23.96
CA ASP A 100 -11.07 3.15 24.93
C ASP A 100 -10.15 2.13 24.23
N PRO A 101 -8.82 2.31 24.32
CA PRO A 101 -7.85 1.35 23.78
C PRO A 101 -8.01 -0.08 24.28
N LYS A 102 -8.63 -0.29 25.44
CA LYS A 102 -8.89 -1.63 25.99
C LYS A 102 -9.74 -2.49 25.07
N THR A 103 -10.66 -1.89 24.32
CA THR A 103 -11.47 -2.60 23.32
C THR A 103 -10.60 -3.22 22.25
N VAL A 104 -9.63 -2.45 21.73
CA VAL A 104 -8.67 -2.93 20.73
C VAL A 104 -7.77 -4.01 21.31
N VAL A 105 -7.25 -3.81 22.53
CA VAL A 105 -6.42 -4.81 23.22
C VAL A 105 -7.15 -6.14 23.39
N HIS A 106 -8.42 -6.09 23.82
CA HIS A 106 -9.22 -7.32 23.98
C HIS A 106 -9.44 -8.03 22.64
N PHE A 107 -9.76 -7.27 21.60
CA PHE A 107 -9.96 -7.80 20.25
C PHE A 107 -8.68 -8.46 19.71
N VAL A 108 -7.53 -7.80 19.79
CA VAL A 108 -6.22 -8.32 19.36
C VAL A 108 -5.91 -9.64 20.03
N ARG A 109 -6.16 -9.74 21.36
CA ARG A 109 -5.96 -10.98 22.12
C ARG A 109 -6.92 -12.08 21.66
N SER A 110 -8.18 -11.76 21.38
CA SER A 110 -9.18 -12.75 20.97
C SER A 110 -8.90 -13.39 19.61
N LEU A 111 -8.11 -12.72 18.76
CA LEU A 111 -7.70 -13.20 17.42
C LEU A 111 -6.23 -13.62 17.35
N ASP A 112 -5.53 -13.69 18.49
CA ASP A 112 -4.12 -14.07 18.57
C ASP A 112 -3.23 -13.36 17.53
N MET A 113 -3.41 -12.03 17.38
CA MET A 113 -2.63 -11.22 16.43
C MET A 113 -1.19 -11.06 16.94
N PRO A 114 -0.17 -11.68 16.28
CA PRO A 114 1.19 -11.78 16.81
C PRO A 114 2.12 -10.65 16.39
N TYR A 115 1.62 -9.67 15.67
CA TYR A 115 2.39 -8.57 15.10
C TYR A 115 2.09 -7.25 15.80
N SER A 116 2.87 -6.21 15.52
CA SER A 116 2.74 -4.89 16.13
C SER A 116 1.40 -4.23 15.81
N ILE A 117 0.71 -3.77 16.85
CA ILE A 117 -0.57 -3.05 16.72
C ILE A 117 -0.45 -1.67 17.34
N ALA A 118 -0.88 -0.66 16.63
CA ALA A 118 -1.03 0.71 17.14
C ALA A 118 -2.41 1.27 16.78
N ILE A 119 -2.89 2.24 17.56
CA ILE A 119 -4.05 3.05 17.19
C ILE A 119 -3.53 4.18 16.30
N ALA A 120 -4.03 4.25 15.08
CA ALA A 120 -3.57 5.24 14.12
C ALA A 120 -4.36 6.55 14.23
N PRO A 121 -3.69 7.69 14.33
CA PRO A 121 -4.30 8.99 14.11
C PRO A 121 -4.85 9.11 12.68
N GLU A 122 -5.90 9.90 12.51
CA GLU A 122 -6.59 10.04 11.22
C GLU A 122 -5.70 10.64 10.12
N GLU A 123 -4.73 11.47 10.51
CA GLU A 123 -3.75 12.05 9.59
C GLU A 123 -2.87 10.99 8.91
N ILE A 124 -2.52 9.91 9.61
CA ILE A 124 -1.76 8.79 9.02
C ILE A 124 -2.64 8.07 7.99
N ALA A 125 -3.88 7.76 8.32
CA ALA A 125 -4.82 7.15 7.39
C ALA A 125 -5.01 8.02 6.12
N ARG A 126 -5.13 9.34 6.29
CA ARG A 126 -5.22 10.27 5.15
C ARG A 126 -3.95 10.30 4.31
N ALA A 127 -2.77 10.31 4.95
CA ALA A 127 -1.49 10.30 4.23
C ALA A 127 -1.34 9.05 3.36
N TYR A 128 -1.80 7.89 3.84
CA TYR A 128 -1.84 6.64 3.08
C TYR A 128 -3.04 6.54 2.11
N GLY A 129 -3.92 7.55 2.07
CA GLY A 129 -5.10 7.59 1.22
C GLY A 129 -6.09 6.47 1.54
N VAL A 130 -6.30 6.20 2.84
CA VAL A 130 -7.27 5.21 3.32
C VAL A 130 -8.68 5.82 3.19
N ASN A 131 -9.53 5.16 2.40
CA ASN A 131 -10.91 5.57 2.15
C ASN A 131 -11.93 4.45 2.42
N GLY A 132 -11.48 3.31 2.94
CA GLY A 132 -12.31 2.17 3.32
C GLY A 132 -11.49 1.16 4.12
N LEU A 133 -12.14 0.23 4.81
CA LEU A 133 -11.50 -0.81 5.63
C LEU A 133 -11.95 -2.22 5.18
N PRO A 134 -11.06 -3.22 5.25
CA PRO A 134 -9.62 -3.04 5.48
C PRO A 134 -8.95 -2.34 4.32
N THR A 135 -7.85 -1.61 4.58
CA THR A 135 -6.91 -1.17 3.55
C THR A 135 -5.55 -1.77 3.88
N ILE A 136 -5.03 -2.56 2.96
CA ILE A 136 -3.73 -3.21 3.07
C ILE A 136 -2.74 -2.51 2.16
N VAL A 137 -1.58 -2.12 2.71
CA VAL A 137 -0.50 -1.47 1.97
C VAL A 137 0.74 -2.33 2.06
N LEU A 138 1.29 -2.73 0.91
CA LEU A 138 2.56 -3.44 0.80
C LEU A 138 3.67 -2.45 0.43
N ILE A 139 4.73 -2.46 1.21
CA ILE A 139 5.89 -1.59 1.08
C ILE A 139 7.13 -2.47 0.93
N ASP A 140 7.98 -2.13 -0.04
CA ASP A 140 9.22 -2.86 -0.30
C ASP A 140 10.35 -2.47 0.67
N LYS A 141 11.49 -3.13 0.51
CA LYS A 141 12.70 -2.94 1.33
C LYS A 141 13.30 -1.53 1.21
N GLU A 142 13.00 -0.81 0.12
CA GLU A 142 13.39 0.58 -0.14
C GLU A 142 12.39 1.60 0.44
N GLY A 143 11.28 1.16 1.02
CA GLY A 143 10.23 2.02 1.57
C GLY A 143 9.24 2.54 0.52
N LYS A 144 9.14 1.92 -0.64
CA LYS A 144 8.20 2.28 -1.71
C LYS A 144 6.91 1.48 -1.60
N ILE A 145 5.77 2.14 -1.79
CA ILE A 145 4.48 1.46 -1.88
C ILE A 145 4.42 0.68 -3.19
N ARG A 146 4.29 -0.63 -3.10
CA ARG A 146 4.20 -1.57 -4.23
C ARG A 146 2.75 -1.97 -4.53
N GLU A 147 1.89 -1.93 -3.51
CA GLU A 147 0.48 -2.28 -3.65
C GLU A 147 -0.35 -1.58 -2.58
N LYS A 148 -1.57 -1.16 -2.94
CA LYS A 148 -2.61 -0.72 -2.01
C LYS A 148 -3.92 -1.40 -2.38
N ILE A 149 -4.49 -2.15 -1.46
CA ILE A 149 -5.67 -2.98 -1.65
C ILE A 149 -6.73 -2.58 -0.64
N VAL A 150 -7.95 -2.32 -1.11
CA VAL A 150 -9.11 -1.98 -0.25
C VAL A 150 -10.10 -3.15 -0.27
N GLY A 151 -10.59 -3.52 0.89
CA GLY A 151 -11.51 -4.64 1.07
C GLY A 151 -10.81 -5.99 1.18
N PHE A 152 -11.60 -7.07 1.36
CA PHE A 152 -11.09 -8.42 1.48
C PHE A 152 -12.02 -9.42 0.78
N SER A 153 -11.43 -10.44 0.18
CA SER A 153 -12.08 -11.62 -0.41
C SER A 153 -11.04 -12.72 -0.62
N THR A 154 -11.46 -13.93 -0.92
CA THR A 154 -10.54 -15.04 -1.22
C THR A 154 -9.61 -14.76 -2.40
N THR A 155 -10.07 -14.03 -3.41
CA THR A 155 -9.24 -13.60 -4.55
C THR A 155 -8.20 -12.58 -4.12
N ILE A 156 -8.61 -11.62 -3.29
CA ILE A 156 -7.70 -10.60 -2.72
C ILE A 156 -6.66 -11.26 -1.80
N ALA A 157 -7.06 -12.24 -0.97
CA ALA A 157 -6.14 -12.99 -0.12
C ALA A 157 -5.00 -13.64 -0.94
N LYS A 158 -5.34 -14.36 -2.02
CA LYS A 158 -4.35 -14.97 -2.94
C LYS A 158 -3.43 -13.92 -3.57
N LYS A 159 -3.98 -12.75 -3.96
CA LYS A 159 -3.20 -11.66 -4.52
C LYS A 159 -2.19 -11.13 -3.49
N ILE A 160 -2.62 -10.88 -2.25
CA ILE A 160 -1.74 -10.38 -1.17
C ILE A 160 -0.61 -11.37 -0.93
N GLU A 161 -0.93 -12.67 -0.79
CA GLU A 161 0.06 -13.72 -0.57
C GLU A 161 1.10 -13.79 -1.69
N SER A 162 0.67 -13.77 -2.96
CA SER A 162 1.57 -13.76 -4.12
C SER A 162 2.51 -12.54 -4.10
N ARG A 163 1.98 -11.35 -3.76
CA ARG A 163 2.79 -10.13 -3.69
C ARG A 163 3.75 -10.14 -2.49
N VAL A 164 3.34 -10.68 -1.36
CA VAL A 164 4.22 -10.86 -0.19
C VAL A 164 5.37 -11.81 -0.54
N ALA A 165 5.08 -12.96 -1.15
CA ALA A 165 6.10 -13.92 -1.57
C ALA A 165 7.12 -13.30 -2.54
N GLU A 166 6.65 -12.53 -3.52
CA GLU A 166 7.50 -11.80 -4.47
C GLU A 166 8.41 -10.79 -3.75
N LEU A 167 7.83 -9.88 -2.96
CA LEU A 167 8.57 -8.80 -2.30
C LEU A 167 9.58 -9.31 -1.25
N THR A 168 9.26 -10.41 -0.56
CA THR A 168 10.19 -10.99 0.42
C THR A 168 11.38 -11.67 -0.26
N SER A 169 11.19 -12.20 -1.49
CA SER A 169 12.26 -12.84 -2.27
C SER A 169 13.12 -11.86 -3.05
N GLU A 170 12.69 -10.61 -3.29
CA GLU A 170 13.50 -9.58 -3.95
C GLU A 170 14.74 -9.25 -3.10
N GLU A 171 15.92 -9.15 -3.72
CA GLU A 171 17.13 -8.63 -3.06
C GLU A 171 17.02 -7.10 -2.92
N SER A 172 17.53 -6.57 -1.78
CA SER A 172 17.66 -5.11 -1.60
C SER A 172 18.68 -4.57 -2.61
N ARG A 173 18.30 -3.62 -3.40
CA ARG A 173 19.20 -2.94 -4.36
C ARG A 173 19.97 -1.81 -3.69
#